data_09d5822e24181f278ddb468ff823f63d
#
_entry.id   09d5822e24181f278ddb468ff823f63d
#
_cell.length_a   1.000
_cell.length_b   1.000
_cell.length_c   1.000
_cell.angle_alpha   90.00
_cell.angle_beta   90.00
_cell.angle_gamma   90.00
#
_symmetry.space_group_name_H-M   'P 1'
#
loop_
_entity.id
_entity.type
_entity.pdbx_description
1 polymer ?
#
loop_
_entity_poly.entity_id
_entity_poly.type
_entity_poly.pdbx_seq_one_letter_code
_entity_poly.pdbx_strand_id
1 'polypeptide(L)'
;AETREVTLVAPLRALLPPALAESDAEWRLSIPLVAVDAADFASAKELHLTQSKYGVRVDLIAASFTRESTALSIRVSSEREGVSPVCVGKRLTPDEVMPRLVNAQGQVYGRKPLDEGGRWLSNPLELPFAFEPVPRDAKQLQFVVPVISVEEPGEATLRVPLAGRRAGDEIQLDTKLHLGQHTLRAESATLERREDGRLDLIVNLDLGPREGDRQLVGLEVAAADTFGSWQSWDGRSGQLSAVSVPMAEGEQEATIKLHKPLIAIYGDWTFDFSVSEQ
;
A
#
# COMPACT_ATOMS: atom_id res chain seq x y z
N ALA A 1 6.94 40.71 -2.17
CA ALA A 1 7.44 39.35 -2.51
C ALA A 1 7.53 39.26 -4.02
N GLU A 2 8.71 38.93 -4.55
CA GLU A 2 8.92 38.71 -5.99
C GLU A 2 8.36 37.32 -6.31
N THR A 3 7.28 37.28 -7.11
CA THR A 3 6.70 36.02 -7.56
C THR A 3 7.46 35.55 -8.78
N ARG A 4 8.07 34.40 -8.75
CA ARG A 4 8.64 33.72 -9.91
C ARG A 4 7.70 32.62 -10.37
N GLU A 5 7.65 32.36 -11.65
CA GLU A 5 6.82 31.34 -12.23
C GLU A 5 7.68 30.24 -12.82
N VAL A 6 7.37 29.00 -12.48
CA VAL A 6 7.95 27.81 -13.11
C VAL A 6 6.89 27.14 -13.96
N THR A 7 7.19 26.97 -15.22
CA THR A 7 6.29 26.24 -16.13
C THR A 7 6.81 24.81 -16.29
N LEU A 8 5.98 23.84 -15.87
CA LEU A 8 6.18 22.45 -16.20
C LEU A 8 5.56 22.15 -17.55
N VAL A 9 6.33 21.55 -18.44
CA VAL A 9 5.86 21.12 -19.75
C VAL A 9 5.97 19.61 -19.83
N ALA A 10 4.87 18.93 -20.08
CA ALA A 10 4.86 17.50 -20.27
C ALA A 10 4.12 17.14 -21.57
N PRO A 11 4.70 16.28 -22.43
CA PRO A 11 4.01 15.83 -23.64
C PRO A 11 2.76 15.02 -23.23
N LEU A 12 1.63 15.32 -23.84
CA LEU A 12 0.33 14.68 -23.53
C LEU A 12 0.41 13.15 -23.70
N ARG A 13 1.19 12.69 -24.68
CA ARG A 13 1.45 11.26 -24.93
C ARG A 13 2.02 10.48 -23.74
N ALA A 14 2.67 11.15 -22.79
CA ALA A 14 3.20 10.52 -21.59
C ALA A 14 2.13 10.24 -20.54
N LEU A 15 0.94 10.82 -20.68
CA LEU A 15 -0.17 10.75 -19.71
C LEU A 15 -1.38 10.01 -20.26
N LEU A 16 -1.42 9.69 -21.55
CA LEU A 16 -2.54 9.05 -22.21
C LEU A 16 -2.27 7.57 -22.51
N PRO A 17 -3.33 6.73 -22.51
CA PRO A 17 -3.21 5.37 -23.04
C PRO A 17 -2.68 5.36 -24.47
N PRO A 18 -1.93 4.31 -24.90
CA PRO A 18 -1.30 4.24 -26.23
C PRO A 18 -2.26 4.50 -27.40
N ALA A 19 -3.53 4.16 -27.27
CA ALA A 19 -4.56 4.38 -28.27
C ALA A 19 -4.91 5.86 -28.51
N LEU A 20 -4.52 6.76 -27.62
CA LEU A 20 -4.79 8.21 -27.71
C LEU A 20 -3.48 9.03 -27.82
N ALA A 21 -2.35 8.39 -27.99
CA ALA A 21 -1.02 9.00 -27.96
C ALA A 21 -0.60 9.71 -29.26
N GLU A 22 -1.50 9.85 -30.24
CA GLU A 22 -1.23 10.54 -31.53
C GLU A 22 -1.26 12.09 -31.42
N SER A 23 -1.50 12.63 -30.22
CA SER A 23 -1.54 14.08 -30.04
C SER A 23 -0.16 14.64 -29.68
N ASP A 24 0.36 15.55 -30.53
CA ASP A 24 1.55 16.37 -30.24
C ASP A 24 1.29 17.49 -29.23
N ALA A 25 0.11 17.50 -28.60
CA ALA A 25 -0.24 18.49 -27.60
C ALA A 25 0.63 18.38 -26.34
N GLU A 26 0.98 19.51 -25.77
CA GLU A 26 1.74 19.64 -24.54
C GLU A 26 0.84 20.15 -23.42
N TRP A 27 0.99 19.53 -22.24
CA TRP A 27 0.47 20.10 -21.00
C TRP A 27 1.45 21.12 -20.47
N ARG A 28 0.94 22.33 -20.19
CA ARG A 28 1.71 23.39 -19.54
C ARG A 28 1.03 23.73 -18.22
N LEU A 29 1.72 23.53 -17.13
CA LEU A 29 1.30 23.90 -15.80
C LEU A 29 2.21 25.01 -15.28
N SER A 30 1.67 26.18 -15.10
CA SER A 30 2.36 27.31 -14.48
C SER A 30 2.18 27.25 -12.96
N ILE A 31 3.28 27.14 -12.24
CA ILE A 31 3.31 27.10 -10.79
C ILE A 31 3.89 28.43 -10.29
N PRO A 32 3.10 29.28 -9.61
CA PRO A 32 3.64 30.49 -9.01
C PRO A 32 4.57 30.11 -7.82
N LEU A 33 5.82 30.53 -7.88
CA LEU A 33 6.73 30.41 -6.76
C LEU A 33 6.66 31.69 -5.95
N VAL A 34 6.19 31.58 -4.72
CA VAL A 34 6.23 32.67 -3.75
C VAL A 34 7.57 32.61 -3.03
N ALA A 35 8.33 33.71 -3.05
CA ALA A 35 9.53 33.82 -2.24
C ALA A 35 9.13 33.77 -0.77
N VAL A 36 9.53 32.74 -0.06
CA VAL A 36 9.37 32.59 1.39
C VAL A 36 10.65 33.07 2.04
N ASP A 37 10.53 33.68 3.23
CA ASP A 37 11.71 34.12 3.97
C ASP A 37 12.60 32.90 4.24
N ALA A 38 13.91 33.03 3.95
CA ALA A 38 14.88 31.95 4.19
C ALA A 38 14.87 31.45 5.66
N ALA A 39 14.39 32.28 6.59
CA ALA A 39 14.15 31.90 7.99
C ALA A 39 13.01 30.90 8.17
N ASP A 40 12.10 30.79 7.20
CA ASP A 40 10.97 29.85 7.22
C ASP A 40 11.32 28.51 6.54
N PHE A 41 12.39 28.45 5.77
CA PHE A 41 12.99 27.21 5.30
C PHE A 41 13.97 26.71 6.34
N ALA A 42 13.54 25.73 7.11
CA ALA A 42 14.49 24.95 7.89
C ALA A 42 15.24 23.99 6.95
N SER A 43 16.38 23.51 7.37
CA SER A 43 17.34 22.74 6.58
C SER A 43 16.71 21.52 5.88
N ALA A 44 16.98 21.35 4.60
CA ALA A 44 16.82 20.09 3.90
C ALA A 44 18.18 19.37 3.92
N LYS A 45 18.16 18.06 4.21
CA LYS A 45 19.35 17.22 4.30
C LYS A 45 19.18 15.97 3.43
N GLU A 46 20.13 15.73 2.55
CA GLU A 46 20.26 14.45 1.89
C GLU A 46 20.88 13.46 2.88
N LEU A 47 20.29 12.28 3.02
CA LEU A 47 20.68 11.29 4.01
C LEU A 47 21.32 10.05 3.41
N HIS A 48 20.76 9.51 2.33
CA HIS A 48 21.25 8.34 1.60
C HIS A 48 21.56 7.12 2.51
N LEU A 49 20.71 6.88 3.51
CA LEU A 49 20.85 5.74 4.42
C LEU A 49 20.08 4.56 3.86
N THR A 50 20.70 3.39 3.86
CA THR A 50 20.12 2.16 3.28
C THR A 50 20.09 1.04 4.29
N GLN A 51 18.98 0.29 4.31
CA GLN A 51 18.87 -1.00 5.00
C GLN A 51 18.17 -2.02 4.12
N SER A 52 18.71 -3.24 4.09
CA SER A 52 18.10 -4.39 3.40
C SER A 52 17.79 -5.49 4.42
N LYS A 53 16.54 -5.94 4.45
CA LYS A 53 16.07 -7.05 5.30
C LYS A 53 15.03 -7.85 4.53
N TYR A 54 15.11 -9.18 4.63
CA TYR A 54 14.10 -10.11 4.06
C TYR A 54 13.86 -9.93 2.55
N GLY A 55 14.88 -9.47 1.81
CA GLY A 55 14.79 -9.20 0.38
C GLY A 55 14.08 -7.89 0.02
N VAL A 56 13.87 -7.00 1.01
CA VAL A 56 13.36 -5.65 0.81
C VAL A 56 14.42 -4.64 1.24
N ARG A 57 14.73 -3.73 0.34
CA ARG A 57 15.63 -2.60 0.55
C ARG A 57 14.83 -1.32 0.78
N VAL A 58 15.19 -0.61 1.83
CA VAL A 58 14.66 0.72 2.14
C VAL A 58 15.82 1.71 2.14
N ASP A 59 15.67 2.77 1.35
CA ASP A 59 16.59 3.89 1.32
C ASP A 59 15.88 5.11 1.93
N LEU A 60 16.41 5.66 3.01
CA LEU A 60 16.00 6.97 3.52
C LEU A 60 16.81 8.02 2.74
N ILE A 61 16.14 8.76 1.87
CA ILE A 61 16.77 9.62 0.86
C ILE A 61 17.07 10.98 1.45
N ALA A 62 16.07 11.62 2.07
CA ALA A 62 16.16 12.99 2.52
C ALA A 62 15.27 13.26 3.72
N ALA A 63 15.62 14.27 4.47
CA ALA A 63 14.81 14.88 5.52
C ALA A 63 14.71 16.39 5.31
N SER A 64 13.54 16.97 5.55
CA SER A 64 13.37 18.41 5.61
C SER A 64 12.67 18.79 6.91
N PHE A 65 13.12 19.89 7.48
CA PHE A 65 12.66 20.38 8.79
C PHE A 65 12.10 21.79 8.61
N THR A 66 10.86 22.01 8.95
CA THR A 66 10.20 23.32 8.95
C THR A 66 9.66 23.65 10.34
N ARG A 67 9.13 24.85 10.53
CA ARG A 67 8.43 25.19 11.77
C ARG A 67 7.11 24.44 11.95
N GLU A 68 6.56 23.94 10.86
CA GLU A 68 5.23 23.29 10.83
C GLU A 68 5.31 21.78 10.81
N SER A 69 6.37 21.22 10.23
CA SER A 69 6.50 19.78 10.04
C SER A 69 7.94 19.34 9.82
N THR A 70 8.18 18.06 10.06
CA THR A 70 9.35 17.31 9.60
C THR A 70 8.91 16.35 8.52
N ALA A 71 9.49 16.45 7.32
CA ALA A 71 9.19 15.54 6.23
C ALA A 71 10.38 14.64 5.89
N LEU A 72 10.10 13.37 5.64
CA LEU A 72 11.07 12.35 5.25
C LEU A 72 10.67 11.76 3.91
N SER A 73 11.64 11.46 3.07
CA SER A 73 11.44 10.76 1.81
C SER A 73 12.17 9.43 1.83
N ILE A 74 11.44 8.35 1.53
CA ILE A 74 12.02 7.02 1.40
C ILE A 74 11.77 6.43 0.02
N ARG A 75 12.65 5.49 -0.35
CA ARG A 75 12.47 4.61 -1.50
C ARG A 75 12.49 3.17 -1.02
N VAL A 76 11.50 2.40 -1.44
CA VAL A 76 11.39 0.97 -1.13
C VAL A 76 11.52 0.19 -2.43
N SER A 77 12.37 -0.81 -2.44
CA SER A 77 12.55 -1.72 -3.58
C SER A 77 12.64 -3.17 -3.12
N SER A 78 12.29 -4.09 -4.00
CA SER A 78 12.50 -5.52 -3.78
C SER A 78 13.80 -5.97 -4.45
N GLU A 79 14.57 -6.79 -3.74
CA GLU A 79 15.76 -7.49 -4.25
C GLU A 79 15.38 -8.85 -4.86
N ARG A 80 14.10 -9.24 -4.80
CA ARG A 80 13.58 -10.51 -5.31
C ARG A 80 12.81 -10.27 -6.61
N GLU A 81 13.09 -11.11 -7.61
CA GLU A 81 12.39 -11.08 -8.90
C GLU A 81 10.90 -11.38 -8.72
N GLY A 82 10.05 -10.64 -9.43
CA GLY A 82 8.59 -10.78 -9.39
C GLY A 82 7.93 -10.27 -8.12
N VAL A 83 8.69 -9.73 -7.16
CA VAL A 83 8.16 -9.15 -5.91
C VAL A 83 8.17 -7.64 -6.01
N SER A 84 7.04 -7.01 -5.74
CA SER A 84 6.88 -5.56 -5.84
C SER A 84 6.41 -4.96 -4.51
N PRO A 85 7.07 -3.93 -3.97
CA PRO A 85 6.56 -3.20 -2.81
C PRO A 85 5.27 -2.47 -3.20
N VAL A 86 4.30 -2.49 -2.28
CA VAL A 86 2.96 -1.90 -2.49
C VAL A 86 2.71 -0.74 -1.56
N CYS A 87 3.04 -0.91 -0.28
CA CYS A 87 2.89 0.14 0.71
C CYS A 87 3.79 -0.09 1.93
N VAL A 88 3.95 0.96 2.72
CA VAL A 88 4.56 0.89 4.04
C VAL A 88 3.44 0.80 5.08
N GLY A 89 3.59 -0.12 6.02
CA GLY A 89 2.50 -0.50 6.93
C GLY A 89 1.63 -1.61 6.35
N LYS A 90 0.46 -1.78 6.94
CA LYS A 90 -0.60 -2.66 6.44
C LYS A 90 -1.79 -1.79 5.99
N ARG A 91 -2.64 -2.34 5.16
CA ARG A 91 -3.94 -1.73 4.84
C ARG A 91 -4.85 -1.84 6.09
N LEU A 92 -5.43 -0.73 6.56
CA LEU A 92 -6.35 -0.69 7.71
C LEU A 92 -5.75 -1.12 9.06
N THR A 93 -4.56 -0.63 9.43
CA THR A 93 -3.88 -1.11 10.63
C THR A 93 -3.72 -0.08 11.73
N PRO A 94 -3.59 -0.55 12.99
CA PRO A 94 -3.27 0.30 14.12
C PRO A 94 -1.91 1.02 13.94
N ASP A 95 -1.75 2.13 14.63
CA ASP A 95 -0.56 3.01 14.58
C ASP A 95 0.77 2.28 14.82
N GLU A 96 0.74 1.13 15.50
CA GLU A 96 1.93 0.32 15.83
C GLU A 96 2.73 -0.18 14.64
N VAL A 97 2.09 -0.34 13.47
CA VAL A 97 2.73 -0.83 12.23
C VAL A 97 3.00 0.28 11.22
N MET A 98 2.69 1.52 11.59
CA MET A 98 2.97 2.68 10.76
C MET A 98 4.37 3.26 11.05
N PRO A 99 5.01 3.89 10.05
CA PRO A 99 6.30 4.55 10.28
C PRO A 99 6.24 5.59 11.39
N ARG A 100 7.30 5.65 12.18
CA ARG A 100 7.42 6.55 13.31
C ARG A 100 8.77 7.27 13.33
N LEU A 101 8.74 8.51 13.78
CA LEU A 101 9.92 9.32 14.02
C LEU A 101 10.08 9.50 15.53
N VAL A 102 11.26 9.21 16.05
CA VAL A 102 11.54 9.16 17.50
C VAL A 102 12.82 9.93 17.78
N ASN A 103 12.90 10.65 18.90
CA ASN A 103 14.16 11.25 19.35
C ASN A 103 14.95 10.31 20.27
N ALA A 104 16.15 10.72 20.66
CA ALA A 104 17.03 9.95 21.54
C ALA A 104 16.44 9.67 22.94
N GLN A 105 15.42 10.40 23.35
CA GLN A 105 14.71 10.21 24.63
C GLN A 105 13.51 9.28 24.52
N GLY A 106 13.25 8.73 23.32
CA GLY A 106 12.11 7.85 23.06
C GLY A 106 10.78 8.59 22.82
N GLN A 107 10.79 9.92 22.69
CA GLN A 107 9.59 10.66 22.31
C GLN A 107 9.24 10.42 20.84
N VAL A 108 8.00 10.02 20.58
CA VAL A 108 7.46 9.83 19.24
C VAL A 108 6.83 11.11 18.74
N TYR A 109 7.17 11.54 17.53
CA TYR A 109 6.54 12.67 16.85
C TYR A 109 5.29 12.22 16.12
N GLY A 110 4.17 12.92 16.31
CA GLY A 110 2.90 12.61 15.68
C GLY A 110 2.99 12.68 14.15
N ARG A 111 2.38 11.71 13.49
CA ARG A 111 2.31 11.67 12.02
C ARG A 111 1.26 12.66 11.52
N LYS A 112 1.58 13.42 10.51
CA LYS A 112 0.66 14.30 9.82
C LYS A 112 0.09 13.62 8.58
N PRO A 113 -1.20 13.81 8.27
CA PRO A 113 -1.74 13.36 6.99
C PRO A 113 -0.97 14.07 5.86
N LEU A 114 -0.56 13.31 4.88
CA LEU A 114 -0.17 13.84 3.58
C LEU A 114 -1.33 13.57 2.62
N ASP A 115 -1.58 14.49 1.71
CA ASP A 115 -2.38 14.17 0.52
C ASP A 115 -1.57 13.18 -0.31
N GLU A 116 -1.72 11.91 0.02
CA GLU A 116 -1.07 10.81 -0.67
C GLU A 116 -1.68 10.68 -2.06
N GLY A 117 -1.26 11.53 -2.98
CA GLY A 117 -1.58 11.42 -4.39
C GLY A 117 -1.03 10.10 -4.94
N GLY A 118 -1.85 9.11 -4.87
CA GLY A 118 -1.89 7.79 -5.48
C GLY A 118 -0.74 7.30 -6.37
N ARG A 119 0.46 7.11 -5.85
CA ARG A 119 1.51 6.34 -6.52
C ARG A 119 1.76 5.01 -5.80
N TRP A 120 0.78 4.13 -5.86
CA TRP A 120 0.77 2.88 -5.10
C TRP A 120 1.41 1.67 -5.82
N LEU A 121 1.86 1.82 -7.08
CA LEU A 121 2.31 0.69 -7.91
C LEU A 121 3.57 1.02 -8.72
N SER A 122 4.64 1.42 -8.07
CA SER A 122 5.94 1.59 -8.72
C SER A 122 7.01 0.77 -8.03
N ASN A 123 7.91 0.16 -8.78
CA ASN A 123 9.13 -0.44 -8.25
C ASN A 123 10.33 0.28 -8.90
N PRO A 124 11.09 1.07 -8.13
CA PRO A 124 10.96 1.33 -6.69
C PRO A 124 9.73 2.19 -6.32
N LEU A 125 9.21 1.98 -5.10
CA LEU A 125 8.14 2.77 -4.51
C LEU A 125 8.75 3.95 -3.75
N GLU A 126 8.41 5.17 -4.10
CA GLU A 126 8.85 6.38 -3.40
C GLU A 126 7.70 6.96 -2.58
N LEU A 127 7.95 7.18 -1.29
CA LEU A 127 6.95 7.64 -0.34
C LEU A 127 7.47 8.79 0.52
N PRO A 128 6.72 9.90 0.61
CA PRO A 128 6.94 10.93 1.59
C PRO A 128 6.22 10.58 2.90
N PHE A 129 6.79 11.00 4.03
CA PHE A 129 6.17 10.97 5.36
C PHE A 129 6.28 12.34 5.99
N ALA A 130 5.22 12.81 6.64
CA ALA A 130 5.23 14.03 7.42
C ALA A 130 4.91 13.75 8.89
N PHE A 131 5.63 14.45 9.75
CA PHE A 131 5.51 14.38 11.19
C PHE A 131 5.36 15.80 11.79
N GLU A 132 4.97 15.87 13.03
CA GLU A 132 5.06 17.11 13.80
C GLU A 132 6.47 17.69 13.74
N PRO A 133 6.61 19.03 13.90
CA PRO A 133 7.91 19.67 13.82
C PRO A 133 8.83 19.17 14.93
N VAL A 134 10.04 18.81 14.55
CA VAL A 134 11.10 18.45 15.48
C VAL A 134 11.73 19.74 16.05
N PRO A 135 11.96 19.83 17.36
CA PRO A 135 12.65 20.97 17.96
C PRO A 135 14.06 21.18 17.37
N ARG A 136 14.49 22.43 17.22
CA ARG A 136 15.79 22.76 16.61
C ARG A 136 17.01 22.27 17.39
N ASP A 137 16.83 22.02 18.68
CA ASP A 137 17.85 21.49 19.59
C ASP A 137 17.92 19.96 19.60
N ALA A 138 17.01 19.28 18.89
CA ALA A 138 17.08 17.85 18.71
C ALA A 138 18.35 17.48 17.93
N LYS A 139 19.20 16.66 18.54
CA LYS A 139 20.50 16.29 17.94
C LYS A 139 20.42 15.04 17.08
N GLN A 140 19.68 14.06 17.54
CA GLN A 140 19.54 12.77 16.90
C GLN A 140 18.09 12.35 16.79
N LEU A 141 17.75 11.79 15.65
CA LEU A 141 16.46 11.21 15.35
C LEU A 141 16.64 9.78 14.85
N GLN A 142 15.64 8.98 15.11
CA GLN A 142 15.49 7.64 14.58
C GLN A 142 14.18 7.55 13.81
N PHE A 143 14.27 7.18 12.55
CA PHE A 143 13.10 6.85 11.74
C PHE A 143 12.97 5.34 11.63
N VAL A 144 11.80 4.82 11.97
CA VAL A 144 11.51 3.38 12.00
C VAL A 144 10.37 3.08 11.05
N VAL A 145 10.61 2.12 10.15
CA VAL A 145 9.60 1.53 9.27
C VAL A 145 9.36 0.09 9.76
N PRO A 146 8.30 -0.18 10.51
CA PRO A 146 8.11 -1.49 11.15
C PRO A 146 7.63 -2.56 10.17
N VAL A 147 6.84 -2.19 9.17
CA VAL A 147 6.22 -3.15 8.23
C VAL A 147 6.24 -2.59 6.82
N ILE A 148 6.53 -3.46 5.85
CA ILE A 148 6.38 -3.18 4.42
C ILE A 148 5.52 -4.29 3.82
N SER A 149 4.52 -3.90 3.03
CA SER A 149 3.70 -4.83 2.29
C SER A 149 4.21 -4.96 0.85
N VAL A 150 4.35 -6.19 0.39
CA VAL A 150 4.80 -6.53 -0.98
C VAL A 150 3.80 -7.46 -1.65
N GLU A 151 3.65 -7.33 -2.94
CA GLU A 151 3.02 -8.35 -3.78
C GLU A 151 4.05 -9.40 -4.18
N GLU A 152 3.67 -10.68 -4.10
CA GLU A 152 4.45 -11.81 -4.58
C GLU A 152 3.75 -12.52 -5.73
N PRO A 153 4.48 -13.26 -6.58
CA PRO A 153 3.86 -14.11 -7.59
C PRO A 153 3.15 -15.29 -6.93
N GLY A 154 1.97 -15.61 -7.43
CA GLY A 154 1.19 -16.76 -6.97
C GLY A 154 -0.22 -16.73 -7.54
N GLU A 155 -0.74 -17.90 -7.86
CA GLU A 155 -2.10 -18.09 -8.37
C GLU A 155 -2.73 -19.31 -7.73
N ALA A 156 -4.04 -19.24 -7.46
CA ALA A 156 -4.87 -20.35 -7.04
C ALA A 156 -6.27 -20.21 -7.65
N THR A 157 -6.95 -21.32 -7.81
CA THR A 157 -8.33 -21.34 -8.31
C THR A 157 -9.23 -22.00 -7.28
N LEU A 158 -10.24 -21.28 -6.84
CA LEU A 158 -11.32 -21.80 -6.01
C LEU A 158 -12.54 -22.08 -6.88
N ARG A 159 -13.11 -23.28 -6.75
CA ARG A 159 -14.38 -23.66 -7.38
C ARG A 159 -15.42 -23.84 -6.30
N VAL A 160 -16.55 -23.15 -6.46
CA VAL A 160 -17.66 -23.20 -5.51
C VAL A 160 -18.89 -23.80 -6.23
N PRO A 161 -19.39 -24.97 -5.79
CA PRO A 161 -20.59 -25.58 -6.38
C PRO A 161 -21.84 -24.78 -6.00
N LEU A 162 -22.60 -24.33 -6.99
CA LEU A 162 -23.80 -23.52 -6.84
C LEU A 162 -25.09 -24.24 -7.23
N ALA A 163 -24.99 -25.47 -7.77
CA ALA A 163 -26.14 -26.23 -8.25
C ALA A 163 -27.23 -26.34 -7.18
N GLY A 164 -28.42 -25.83 -7.47
CA GLY A 164 -29.58 -25.86 -6.57
C GLY A 164 -29.53 -24.87 -5.41
N ARG A 165 -28.51 -24.01 -5.33
CA ARG A 165 -28.36 -23.00 -4.29
C ARG A 165 -29.19 -21.75 -4.58
N ARG A 166 -29.60 -21.06 -3.53
CA ARG A 166 -30.41 -19.84 -3.57
C ARG A 166 -29.76 -18.74 -2.74
N ALA A 167 -30.20 -17.51 -2.96
CA ALA A 167 -29.80 -16.38 -2.12
C ALA A 167 -30.14 -16.68 -0.65
N GLY A 168 -29.17 -16.47 0.25
CA GLY A 168 -29.23 -16.79 1.66
C GLY A 168 -28.63 -18.17 2.03
N ASP A 169 -28.30 -19.01 1.05
CA ASP A 169 -27.69 -20.32 1.34
C ASP A 169 -26.21 -20.15 1.68
N GLU A 170 -25.80 -20.81 2.76
CA GLU A 170 -24.39 -20.96 3.15
C GLU A 170 -23.83 -22.28 2.62
N ILE A 171 -22.62 -22.24 2.09
CA ILE A 171 -21.90 -23.35 1.51
C ILE A 171 -20.62 -23.56 2.30
N GLN A 172 -20.49 -24.66 3.00
CA GLN A 172 -19.26 -25.03 3.69
C GLN A 172 -18.23 -25.49 2.64
N LEU A 173 -17.06 -24.87 2.64
CA LEU A 173 -15.99 -25.13 1.68
C LEU A 173 -14.85 -25.93 2.30
N ASP A 174 -14.31 -25.45 3.42
CA ASP A 174 -13.17 -26.02 4.14
C ASP A 174 -12.00 -26.39 3.18
N THR A 175 -11.79 -25.56 2.17
CA THR A 175 -10.85 -25.83 1.10
C THR A 175 -9.53 -25.14 1.33
N LYS A 176 -8.45 -25.93 1.42
CA LYS A 176 -7.08 -25.43 1.52
C LYS A 176 -6.56 -25.06 0.12
N LEU A 177 -6.05 -23.85 -0.03
CA LEU A 177 -5.52 -23.30 -1.27
C LEU A 177 -4.05 -22.93 -1.10
N HIS A 178 -3.26 -23.16 -2.15
CA HIS A 178 -1.86 -22.77 -2.22
C HIS A 178 -1.70 -21.63 -3.21
N LEU A 179 -1.29 -20.46 -2.71
CA LEU A 179 -1.09 -19.24 -3.47
C LEU A 179 0.42 -18.90 -3.48
N GLY A 180 1.15 -19.41 -4.47
CA GLY A 180 2.61 -19.41 -4.45
C GLY A 180 3.13 -20.28 -3.30
N GLN A 181 3.92 -19.69 -2.41
CA GLN A 181 4.43 -20.37 -1.21
C GLN A 181 3.53 -20.18 0.04
N HIS A 182 2.41 -19.50 -0.11
CA HIS A 182 1.48 -19.23 0.98
C HIS A 182 0.29 -20.19 0.93
N THR A 183 -0.23 -20.49 2.11
CA THR A 183 -1.43 -21.30 2.25
C THR A 183 -2.52 -20.48 2.90
N LEU A 184 -3.72 -20.58 2.35
CA LEU A 184 -4.94 -20.01 2.92
C LEU A 184 -6.05 -21.06 2.91
N ARG A 185 -7.13 -20.81 3.62
CA ARG A 185 -8.32 -21.65 3.66
C ARG A 185 -9.55 -20.85 3.24
N ALA A 186 -10.31 -21.36 2.28
CA ALA A 186 -11.66 -20.90 2.03
C ALA A 186 -12.59 -21.67 2.97
N GLU A 187 -13.18 -20.96 3.94
CA GLU A 187 -13.98 -21.59 5.01
C GLU A 187 -15.40 -21.85 4.56
N SER A 188 -16.05 -20.83 4.07
CA SER A 188 -17.44 -20.90 3.60
C SER A 188 -17.70 -19.91 2.47
N ALA A 189 -18.82 -20.07 1.80
CA ALA A 189 -19.34 -19.09 0.87
C ALA A 189 -20.84 -18.88 1.10
N THR A 190 -21.31 -17.66 0.86
CA THR A 190 -22.73 -17.28 0.99
C THR A 190 -23.17 -16.60 -0.29
N LEU A 191 -24.33 -17.00 -0.81
CA LEU A 191 -25.00 -16.29 -1.89
C LEU A 191 -25.87 -15.17 -1.31
N GLU A 192 -25.56 -13.93 -1.65
CA GLU A 192 -26.33 -12.77 -1.18
C GLU A 192 -26.96 -12.03 -2.36
N ARG A 193 -28.23 -11.63 -2.18
CA ARG A 193 -28.92 -10.75 -3.13
C ARG A 193 -28.81 -9.31 -2.64
N ARG A 194 -28.20 -8.45 -3.45
CA ARG A 194 -28.11 -7.02 -3.17
C ARG A 194 -29.45 -6.32 -3.35
N GLU A 195 -29.57 -5.11 -2.84
CA GLU A 195 -30.75 -4.24 -3.00
C GLU A 195 -31.08 -3.96 -4.48
N ASP A 196 -30.07 -3.90 -5.34
CA ASP A 196 -30.21 -3.71 -6.80
C ASP A 196 -30.61 -5.00 -7.56
N GLY A 197 -30.85 -6.09 -6.83
CA GLY A 197 -31.26 -7.38 -7.37
C GLY A 197 -30.11 -8.30 -7.85
N ARG A 198 -28.87 -7.81 -7.90
CA ARG A 198 -27.72 -8.63 -8.26
C ARG A 198 -27.44 -9.70 -7.21
N LEU A 199 -26.88 -10.79 -7.67
CA LEU A 199 -26.44 -11.89 -6.82
C LEU A 199 -24.92 -11.83 -6.66
N ASP A 200 -24.45 -11.86 -5.42
CA ASP A 200 -23.03 -11.92 -5.08
C ASP A 200 -22.72 -13.23 -4.37
N LEU A 201 -21.56 -13.79 -4.66
CA LEU A 201 -20.96 -14.88 -3.91
C LEU A 201 -19.90 -14.28 -2.97
N ILE A 202 -20.16 -14.32 -1.67
CA ILE A 202 -19.22 -13.88 -0.64
C ILE A 202 -18.47 -15.11 -0.14
N VAL A 203 -17.15 -15.10 -0.26
CA VAL A 203 -16.29 -16.21 0.22
C VAL A 203 -15.50 -15.72 1.41
N ASN A 204 -15.66 -16.39 2.54
CA ASN A 204 -14.89 -16.17 3.76
C ASN A 204 -13.55 -16.90 3.67
N LEU A 205 -12.48 -16.17 3.98
CA LEU A 205 -11.10 -16.62 3.88
C LEU A 205 -10.40 -16.54 5.23
N ASP A 206 -9.67 -17.59 5.57
CA ASP A 206 -8.67 -17.58 6.63
C ASP A 206 -7.28 -17.58 5.98
N LEU A 207 -6.56 -16.47 6.12
CA LEU A 207 -5.23 -16.27 5.57
C LEU A 207 -4.13 -16.84 6.48
N GLY A 208 -4.49 -17.39 7.61
CA GLY A 208 -3.58 -17.92 8.60
C GLY A 208 -2.89 -16.85 9.48
N PRO A 209 -2.17 -17.30 10.48
CA PRO A 209 -1.43 -16.44 11.39
C PRO A 209 -0.15 -15.89 10.75
N ARG A 210 0.47 -14.94 11.44
CA ARG A 210 1.83 -14.49 11.12
C ARG A 210 2.83 -15.63 11.35
N GLU A 211 3.67 -15.87 10.37
CA GLU A 211 4.77 -16.85 10.43
C GLU A 211 6.12 -16.12 10.42
N GLY A 212 6.76 -16.06 11.59
CA GLY A 212 8.03 -15.34 11.77
C GLY A 212 7.89 -13.84 11.46
N ASP A 213 8.60 -13.41 10.44
CA ASP A 213 8.63 -12.01 9.95
C ASP A 213 7.62 -11.74 8.82
N ARG A 214 6.82 -12.73 8.43
CA ARG A 214 5.92 -12.64 7.27
C ARG A 214 4.49 -12.97 7.65
N GLN A 215 3.54 -12.30 6.99
CA GLN A 215 2.11 -12.56 7.14
C GLN A 215 1.40 -12.34 5.80
N LEU A 216 0.66 -13.33 5.34
CA LEU A 216 -0.28 -13.14 4.24
C LEU A 216 -1.42 -12.25 4.75
N VAL A 217 -1.57 -11.06 4.16
CA VAL A 217 -2.57 -10.09 4.61
C VAL A 217 -3.67 -9.85 3.59
N GLY A 218 -3.44 -10.20 2.33
CA GLY A 218 -4.41 -10.02 1.27
C GLY A 218 -4.02 -10.73 -0.02
N LEU A 219 -4.82 -10.52 -1.04
CA LEU A 219 -4.61 -11.05 -2.39
C LEU A 219 -5.48 -10.24 -3.37
N GLU A 220 -5.22 -10.37 -4.66
CA GLU A 220 -6.12 -9.90 -5.69
C GLU A 220 -7.07 -11.03 -6.13
N VAL A 221 -8.28 -10.65 -6.52
CA VAL A 221 -9.29 -11.56 -7.04
C VAL A 221 -9.61 -11.18 -8.48
N ALA A 222 -9.46 -12.14 -9.40
CA ALA A 222 -9.99 -12.03 -10.73
C ALA A 222 -11.21 -12.97 -10.83
N ALA A 223 -12.40 -12.40 -10.96
CA ALA A 223 -13.56 -13.15 -11.39
C ALA A 223 -13.59 -13.18 -12.91
N ALA A 224 -13.95 -14.32 -13.49
CA ALA A 224 -14.17 -14.40 -14.91
C ALA A 224 -15.26 -13.39 -15.31
N ASP A 225 -14.90 -12.41 -16.15
CA ASP A 225 -15.79 -11.50 -16.86
C ASP A 225 -16.64 -10.51 -16.04
N THR A 226 -16.34 -10.20 -14.76
CA THR A 226 -17.19 -9.30 -13.97
C THR A 226 -16.43 -8.12 -13.33
N PHE A 227 -16.85 -6.91 -13.71
CA PHE A 227 -16.54 -5.69 -12.97
C PHE A 227 -17.33 -5.68 -11.64
N GLY A 228 -16.65 -5.58 -10.52
CA GLY A 228 -17.33 -5.30 -9.26
C GLY A 228 -17.06 -6.25 -8.09
N SER A 229 -15.94 -6.97 -8.08
CA SER A 229 -15.50 -7.65 -6.85
C SER A 229 -15.16 -6.64 -5.76
N TRP A 230 -15.58 -6.90 -4.53
CA TRP A 230 -15.17 -6.11 -3.37
C TRP A 230 -14.49 -7.02 -2.33
N GLN A 231 -13.74 -6.40 -1.43
CA GLN A 231 -12.96 -7.07 -0.41
C GLN A 231 -13.35 -6.55 0.97
N SER A 232 -13.52 -7.45 1.93
CA SER A 232 -13.71 -7.13 3.34
C SER A 232 -12.43 -7.43 4.10
N TRP A 233 -12.08 -6.53 5.02
CA TRP A 233 -10.87 -6.63 5.82
C TRP A 233 -11.23 -6.66 7.30
N ASP A 234 -10.60 -7.55 8.05
CA ASP A 234 -10.70 -7.51 9.50
C ASP A 234 -9.94 -6.30 10.06
N GLY A 235 -10.67 -5.37 10.65
CA GLY A 235 -10.10 -4.12 11.19
C GLY A 235 -9.14 -4.32 12.37
N ARG A 236 -9.08 -5.51 12.98
CA ARG A 236 -8.16 -5.81 14.08
C ARG A 236 -6.84 -6.39 13.57
N SER A 237 -6.91 -7.37 12.69
CA SER A 237 -5.71 -8.02 12.15
C SER A 237 -5.13 -7.29 10.94
N GLY A 238 -5.94 -6.49 10.25
CA GLY A 238 -5.60 -5.89 8.97
C GLY A 238 -5.42 -6.93 7.86
N GLN A 239 -6.04 -8.11 8.00
CA GLN A 239 -6.06 -9.15 6.99
C GLN A 239 -7.36 -9.12 6.20
N LEU A 240 -7.29 -9.56 4.96
CA LEU A 240 -8.46 -9.84 4.14
C LEU A 240 -9.25 -10.98 4.78
N SER A 241 -10.54 -10.76 5.04
CA SER A 241 -11.43 -11.76 5.67
C SER A 241 -12.45 -12.34 4.70
N ALA A 242 -12.85 -11.58 3.69
CA ALA A 242 -13.77 -12.07 2.68
C ALA A 242 -13.59 -11.38 1.33
N VAL A 243 -13.98 -12.09 0.29
CA VAL A 243 -14.06 -11.57 -1.07
C VAL A 243 -15.46 -11.78 -1.61
N SER A 244 -15.98 -10.79 -2.35
CA SER A 244 -17.26 -10.89 -3.00
C SER A 244 -17.11 -10.84 -4.52
N VAL A 245 -17.80 -11.73 -5.19
CA VAL A 245 -17.78 -11.88 -6.64
C VAL A 245 -19.22 -11.84 -7.17
N PRO A 246 -19.54 -10.94 -8.11
CA PRO A 246 -20.86 -10.92 -8.71
C PRO A 246 -21.11 -12.19 -9.54
N MET A 247 -22.32 -12.72 -9.45
CA MET A 247 -22.74 -13.96 -10.07
C MET A 247 -23.94 -13.76 -10.98
N ALA A 248 -24.01 -14.53 -12.05
CA ALA A 248 -25.24 -14.62 -12.85
C ALA A 248 -26.25 -15.60 -12.25
N GLU A 249 -27.55 -15.34 -12.44
CA GLU A 249 -28.58 -16.27 -11.98
C GLU A 249 -28.49 -17.59 -12.77
N GLY A 250 -28.57 -18.70 -12.04
CA GLY A 250 -28.56 -20.04 -12.63
C GLY A 250 -27.18 -20.64 -12.89
N GLU A 251 -26.11 -19.96 -12.52
CA GLU A 251 -24.78 -20.56 -12.55
C GLU A 251 -24.71 -21.80 -11.67
N GLN A 252 -24.08 -22.86 -12.19
CA GLN A 252 -23.95 -24.14 -11.48
C GLN A 252 -22.66 -24.24 -10.67
N GLU A 253 -21.66 -23.47 -11.03
CA GLU A 253 -20.35 -23.41 -10.37
C GLU A 253 -19.75 -22.01 -10.54
N ALA A 254 -19.19 -21.45 -9.47
CA ALA A 254 -18.35 -20.27 -9.54
C ALA A 254 -16.88 -20.68 -9.62
N THR A 255 -16.14 -20.05 -10.51
CA THR A 255 -14.68 -20.18 -10.58
C THR A 255 -14.02 -18.84 -10.23
N ILE A 256 -13.33 -18.80 -9.10
CA ILE A 256 -12.67 -17.61 -8.57
C ILE A 256 -11.16 -17.80 -8.70
N LYS A 257 -10.50 -16.92 -9.42
CA LYS A 257 -9.04 -16.88 -9.49
C LYS A 257 -8.51 -15.93 -8.44
N LEU A 258 -7.66 -16.44 -7.57
CA LEU A 258 -6.93 -15.72 -6.56
C LEU A 258 -5.50 -15.54 -7.04
N HIS A 259 -4.97 -14.34 -6.97
CA HIS A 259 -3.62 -14.07 -7.46
C HIS A 259 -2.94 -12.96 -6.66
N LYS A 260 -1.63 -12.77 -6.89
CA LYS A 260 -0.82 -11.72 -6.29
C LYS A 260 -0.99 -11.62 -4.76
N PRO A 261 -0.54 -12.61 -4.00
CA PRO A 261 -0.59 -12.55 -2.55
C PRO A 261 0.10 -11.28 -2.04
N LEU A 262 -0.57 -10.57 -1.14
CA LEU A 262 -0.05 -9.39 -0.45
C LEU A 262 0.54 -9.83 0.89
N ILE A 263 1.83 -9.64 1.06
CA ILE A 263 2.60 -10.10 2.21
C ILE A 263 3.07 -8.90 3.03
N ALA A 264 2.69 -8.85 4.29
CA ALA A 264 3.29 -7.92 5.25
C ALA A 264 4.62 -8.52 5.77
N ILE A 265 5.70 -7.78 5.62
CA ILE A 265 7.04 -8.13 6.10
C ILE A 265 7.37 -7.23 7.29
N TYR A 266 7.63 -7.85 8.44
CA TYR A 266 7.97 -7.18 9.69
C TYR A 266 9.49 -7.13 9.84
N GLY A 267 10.09 -5.95 9.72
CA GLY A 267 11.54 -5.84 9.65
C GLY A 267 12.17 -4.78 10.54
N ASP A 268 11.40 -3.83 11.06
CA ASP A 268 11.91 -2.68 11.81
C ASP A 268 13.14 -2.05 11.13
N TRP A 269 12.99 -1.56 9.90
CA TRP A 269 14.05 -0.79 9.22
C TRP A 269 14.25 0.50 9.99
N THR A 270 15.41 0.65 10.59
CA THR A 270 15.70 1.73 11.55
C THR A 270 16.84 2.60 11.03
N PHE A 271 16.61 3.90 10.93
CA PHE A 271 17.58 4.87 10.42
C PHE A 271 17.87 5.92 11.48
N ASP A 272 19.11 5.95 11.94
CA ASP A 272 19.59 6.98 12.88
C ASP A 272 20.27 8.11 12.10
N PHE A 273 19.87 9.36 12.35
CA PHE A 273 20.45 10.52 11.69
C PHE A 273 20.44 11.77 12.59
N SER A 274 21.32 12.72 12.29
CA SER A 274 21.41 13.98 13.04
C SER A 274 20.61 15.09 12.35
N VAL A 275 20.00 15.96 13.14
CA VAL A 275 19.26 17.16 12.67
C VAL A 275 20.24 18.30 12.36
N SER A 276 21.27 18.49 13.19
CA SER A 276 22.28 19.53 13.00
C SER A 276 23.27 19.17 11.90
N GLU A 277 23.64 20.14 11.07
CA GLU A 277 24.85 20.06 10.26
C GLU A 277 26.07 19.93 11.18
N GLN A 278 26.97 18.99 10.82
CA GLN A 278 28.32 19.02 11.39
C GLN A 278 29.13 20.14 10.74
#